data_a2b8483b75a4394e237b25da234b4d91
#
_entry.id   a2b8483b75a4394e237b25da234b4d91
#
_cell.length_a   1.000
_cell.length_b   1.000
_cell.length_c   1.000
_cell.angle_alpha   90.00
_cell.angle_beta   90.00
_cell.angle_gamma   90.00
#
_symmetry.space_group_name_H-M   'P 1'
#
loop_
_entity.id
_entity.type
_entity.pdbx_description
1 polymer ?
#
loop_
_entity_poly.entity_id
_entity_poly.type
_entity_poly.pdbx_seq_one_letter_code
_entity_poly.pdbx_strand_id
1 'polypeptide(L)'
;MMSLAWPLFRITEQAALAAWPQTGCGDKNKIDGLAVTAMREALNSIGIRGRIVIGEGEIDRAPMLWIGEEVGNGVGPEVDIAVDPIEGTRMVAMGQNNALAVMAFAPRGSLLHAPDMYMRKLV
;
A
#
# COMPACT_ATOMS: atom_id res chain seq x y z
N MET A 1 8.04 5.60 -16.99
CA MET A 1 7.44 4.64 -16.02
C MET A 1 8.38 3.50 -15.64
N MET A 2 9.12 2.93 -16.58
CA MET A 2 10.10 1.88 -16.24
C MET A 2 11.16 2.32 -15.23
N SER A 3 11.56 3.59 -15.24
CA SER A 3 12.51 4.15 -14.27
C SER A 3 12.01 4.13 -12.83
N LEU A 4 10.70 3.95 -12.61
CA LEU A 4 10.09 3.87 -11.28
C LEU A 4 9.94 2.43 -10.77
N ALA A 5 10.19 1.42 -11.60
CA ALA A 5 9.98 0.01 -11.21
C ALA A 5 10.81 -0.37 -9.98
N TRP A 6 12.07 0.01 -9.94
CA TRP A 6 12.94 -0.31 -8.82
C TRP A 6 12.57 0.43 -7.52
N PRO A 7 12.34 1.75 -7.52
CA PRO A 7 11.81 2.44 -6.34
C PRO A 7 10.52 1.83 -5.81
N LEU A 8 9.59 1.43 -6.69
CA LEU A 8 8.33 0.83 -6.29
C LEU A 8 8.50 -0.54 -5.66
N PHE A 9 9.38 -1.37 -6.20
CA PHE A 9 9.73 -2.63 -5.56
C PHE A 9 10.23 -2.44 -4.13
N ARG A 10 11.06 -1.41 -3.91
CA ARG A 10 11.55 -1.06 -2.57
C ARG A 10 10.45 -0.67 -1.61
N ILE A 11 9.36 -0.09 -2.09
CA ILE A 11 8.24 0.33 -1.24
C ILE A 11 7.50 -0.87 -0.66
N THR A 12 7.19 -1.88 -1.48
CA THR A 12 6.57 -3.12 -0.98
C THR A 12 7.52 -3.89 -0.06
N GLU A 13 8.80 -3.89 -0.37
CA GLU A 13 9.83 -4.47 0.48
C GLU A 13 9.85 -3.82 1.87
N GLN A 14 9.77 -2.49 1.96
CA GLN A 14 9.74 -1.79 3.24
C GLN A 14 8.52 -2.14 4.08
N ALA A 15 7.35 -2.25 3.45
CA ALA A 15 6.14 -2.69 4.15
C ALA A 15 6.31 -4.11 4.72
N ALA A 16 6.81 -5.03 3.92
CA ALA A 16 7.05 -6.42 4.32
C ALA A 16 8.08 -6.49 5.46
N LEU A 17 9.19 -5.78 5.34
CA LEU A 17 10.24 -5.76 6.35
C LEU A 17 9.78 -5.14 7.68
N ALA A 18 8.90 -4.13 7.63
CA ALA A 18 8.35 -3.53 8.84
C ALA A 18 7.41 -4.48 9.59
N ALA A 19 6.65 -5.28 8.86
CA ALA A 19 5.70 -6.24 9.43
C ALA A 19 6.38 -7.54 9.94
N TRP A 20 7.42 -7.99 9.26
CA TRP A 20 8.03 -9.29 9.47
C TRP A 20 8.49 -9.57 10.92
N PRO A 21 9.14 -8.64 11.65
CA PRO A 21 9.57 -8.89 13.03
C PRO A 21 8.40 -9.19 13.99
N GLN A 22 7.18 -8.82 13.62
CA GLN A 22 5.99 -9.03 14.44
C GLN A 22 5.23 -10.31 14.07
N THR A 23 5.80 -11.16 13.22
CA THR A 23 5.21 -12.46 12.85
C THR A 23 4.91 -13.28 14.10
N GLY A 24 3.65 -13.73 14.22
CA GLY A 24 3.20 -14.51 15.36
C GLY A 24 2.84 -13.70 16.60
N CYS A 25 2.82 -12.37 16.54
CA CYS A 25 2.52 -11.52 17.71
C CYS A 25 1.05 -11.54 18.15
N GLY A 26 0.14 -12.04 17.32
CA GLY A 26 -1.29 -12.10 17.61
C GLY A 26 -2.06 -10.78 17.44
N ASP A 27 -1.41 -9.71 17.02
CA ASP A 27 -2.02 -8.38 16.88
C ASP A 27 -1.95 -7.89 15.43
N LYS A 28 -3.01 -8.16 14.68
CA LYS A 28 -3.10 -7.75 13.26
C LYS A 28 -3.07 -6.23 13.07
N ASN A 29 -3.61 -5.47 14.02
CA ASN A 29 -3.66 -4.02 13.91
C ASN A 29 -2.26 -3.40 14.06
N LYS A 30 -1.44 -3.96 14.93
CA LYS A 30 -0.04 -3.56 15.06
C LYS A 30 0.74 -3.80 13.77
N ILE A 31 0.55 -4.96 13.17
CA ILE A 31 1.20 -5.34 11.90
C ILE A 31 0.77 -4.38 10.79
N ASP A 32 -0.52 -4.14 10.67
CA ASP A 32 -1.07 -3.25 9.67
C ASP A 32 -0.52 -1.83 9.84
N GLY A 33 -0.52 -1.31 11.04
CA GLY A 33 0.01 0.02 11.35
C GLY A 33 1.48 0.19 10.99
N LEU A 34 2.31 -0.81 11.27
CA LEU A 34 3.74 -0.80 10.93
C LEU A 34 3.95 -0.81 9.41
N ALA A 35 3.22 -1.65 8.70
CA ALA A 35 3.32 -1.76 7.24
C ALA A 35 2.85 -0.48 6.56
N VAL A 36 1.73 0.08 6.99
CA VAL A 36 1.18 1.34 6.45
C VAL A 36 2.17 2.49 6.65
N THR A 37 2.71 2.64 7.84
CA THR A 37 3.69 3.70 8.14
C THR A 37 4.92 3.57 7.25
N ALA A 38 5.49 2.38 7.15
CA ALA A 38 6.67 2.14 6.33
C ALA A 38 6.40 2.40 4.84
N MET A 39 5.26 1.94 4.34
CA MET A 39 4.88 2.16 2.94
C MET A 39 4.66 3.64 2.64
N ARG A 40 3.96 4.36 3.51
CA ARG A 40 3.73 5.80 3.33
C ARG A 40 5.04 6.58 3.33
N GLU A 41 5.92 6.32 4.27
CA GLU A 41 7.23 6.99 4.32
C GLU A 41 8.04 6.72 3.06
N ALA A 42 8.07 5.48 2.61
CA ALA A 42 8.77 5.11 1.38
C ALA A 42 8.17 5.78 0.15
N LEU A 43 6.83 5.79 0.02
CA LEU A 43 6.14 6.49 -1.06
C LEU A 43 6.46 7.99 -1.08
N ASN A 44 6.45 8.63 0.09
CA ASN A 44 6.70 10.07 0.19
C ASN A 44 8.15 10.46 -0.10
N SER A 45 9.06 9.51 -0.17
CA SER A 45 10.47 9.76 -0.48
C SER A 45 10.79 9.70 -1.98
N ILE A 46 9.89 9.19 -2.82
CA ILE A 46 10.16 9.05 -4.25
C ILE A 46 9.63 10.22 -5.08
N GLY A 47 10.23 10.43 -6.25
CA GLY A 47 9.90 11.52 -7.15
C GLY A 47 8.65 11.25 -7.98
N ILE A 48 7.49 11.33 -7.34
CA ILE A 48 6.17 11.22 -7.98
C ILE A 48 5.20 12.23 -7.40
N ARG A 49 4.13 12.48 -8.14
CA ARG A 49 2.91 13.12 -7.68
C ARG A 49 1.82 12.05 -7.71
N GLY A 50 1.73 11.27 -6.62
CA GLY A 50 0.87 10.11 -6.53
C GLY A 50 -0.46 10.40 -5.87
N ARG A 51 -1.47 9.60 -6.22
CA ARG A 51 -2.77 9.60 -5.56
C ARG A 51 -3.21 8.16 -5.38
N ILE A 52 -3.62 7.83 -4.15
CA ILE A 52 -4.19 6.52 -3.85
C ILE A 52 -5.60 6.47 -4.44
N VAL A 53 -5.85 5.54 -5.33
CA VAL A 53 -7.18 5.32 -5.95
C VAL A 53 -7.84 4.04 -5.46
N ILE A 54 -7.05 3.06 -5.03
CA ILE A 54 -7.50 1.86 -4.33
C ILE A 54 -6.60 1.72 -3.10
N GLY A 55 -7.20 1.75 -1.93
CA GLY A 55 -6.48 1.73 -0.66
C GLY A 55 -7.30 1.09 0.45
N GLU A 56 -7.09 1.52 1.68
CA GLU A 56 -7.66 0.92 2.88
C GLU A 56 -8.76 1.80 3.49
N GLY A 57 -9.68 2.29 2.72
CA GLY A 57 -10.78 3.10 3.18
C GLY A 57 -10.90 4.42 2.45
N GLU A 58 -12.00 5.12 2.71
CA GLU A 58 -12.40 6.33 1.97
C GLU A 58 -12.23 7.60 2.80
N ILE A 59 -11.79 7.50 4.04
CA ILE A 59 -11.67 8.62 4.97
C ILE A 59 -10.25 8.69 5.51
N ASP A 60 -9.81 9.92 5.78
CA ASP A 60 -8.55 10.18 6.47
C ASP A 60 -8.58 9.60 7.89
N ARG A 61 -8.15 8.38 8.02
CA ARG A 61 -7.97 7.69 9.30
C ARG A 61 -6.58 7.09 9.36
N ALA A 62 -5.72 7.65 10.19
CA ALA A 62 -4.46 6.99 10.51
C ALA A 62 -4.75 5.73 11.33
N PRO A 63 -4.04 4.63 11.10
CA PRO A 63 -2.85 4.47 10.26
C PRO A 63 -3.13 3.78 8.92
N MET A 64 -4.01 4.26 8.08
CA MET A 64 -4.29 3.63 6.79
C MET A 64 -3.89 4.54 5.62
N LEU A 65 -3.63 3.92 4.47
CA LEU A 65 -3.48 4.61 3.19
C LEU A 65 -4.87 4.73 2.57
N TRP A 66 -5.48 5.92 2.69
CA TRP A 66 -6.88 6.11 2.30
C TRP A 66 -7.02 6.52 0.84
N ILE A 67 -8.19 6.24 0.28
CA ILE A 67 -8.53 6.64 -1.09
C ILE A 67 -8.55 8.17 -1.17
N GLY A 68 -7.81 8.72 -2.13
CA GLY A 68 -7.64 10.15 -2.32
C GLY A 68 -6.40 10.74 -1.67
N GLU A 69 -5.69 9.97 -0.84
CA GLU A 69 -4.44 10.45 -0.22
C GLU A 69 -3.41 10.77 -1.30
N GLU A 70 -2.79 11.94 -1.19
CA GLU A 70 -1.68 12.34 -2.05
C GLU A 70 -0.37 11.88 -1.44
N VAL A 71 0.46 11.23 -2.22
CA VAL A 71 1.76 10.69 -1.81
C VAL A 71 2.84 11.03 -2.83
N GLY A 72 4.09 10.87 -2.40
CA GLY A 72 5.26 11.25 -3.21
C GLY A 72 5.83 12.58 -2.74
N ASN A 73 7.00 12.95 -3.29
CA ASN A 73 7.65 14.20 -2.89
C ASN A 73 7.10 15.44 -3.61
N GLY A 74 6.09 15.28 -4.46
CA GLY A 74 5.45 16.37 -5.19
C GLY A 74 6.15 16.80 -6.48
N VAL A 75 7.18 16.08 -6.87
CA VAL A 75 7.96 16.32 -8.09
C VAL A 75 7.97 15.05 -8.92
N GLY A 76 7.82 15.17 -10.25
CA GLY A 76 7.86 14.02 -11.14
C GLY A 76 6.49 13.70 -11.74
N PRO A 77 6.31 12.49 -12.30
CA PRO A 77 5.09 12.13 -13.00
C PRO A 77 3.89 12.03 -12.08
N GLU A 78 2.71 12.35 -12.61
CA GLU A 78 1.44 12.10 -11.94
C GLU A 78 1.03 10.65 -12.12
N VAL A 79 0.78 9.95 -11.02
CA VAL A 79 0.42 8.52 -11.04
C VAL A 79 -0.77 8.24 -10.13
N ASP A 80 -1.57 7.27 -10.54
CA ASP A 80 -2.57 6.62 -9.70
C ASP A 80 -1.97 5.36 -9.08
N ILE A 81 -2.32 5.09 -7.83
CA ILE A 81 -1.73 4.02 -7.04
C ILE A 81 -2.84 3.18 -6.41
N ALA A 82 -2.70 1.87 -6.52
CA ALA A 82 -3.49 0.90 -5.79
C ALA A 82 -2.58 0.17 -4.82
N VAL A 83 -2.96 0.10 -3.55
CA VAL A 83 -2.13 -0.48 -2.49
C VAL A 83 -2.91 -1.44 -1.61
N ASP A 84 -2.18 -2.46 -1.14
CA ASP A 84 -2.51 -3.21 0.05
C ASP A 84 -1.19 -3.44 0.80
N PRO A 85 -0.92 -2.68 1.88
CA PRO A 85 0.37 -2.78 2.59
C PRO A 85 0.68 -4.19 3.07
N ILE A 86 -0.31 -4.89 3.65
CA ILE A 86 -0.22 -6.33 3.92
C ILE A 86 -1.57 -6.97 3.61
N GLU A 87 -1.63 -7.71 2.54
CA GLU A 87 -2.73 -8.62 2.27
C GLU A 87 -2.53 -9.86 3.15
N GLY A 88 -3.43 -10.04 4.12
CA GLY A 88 -3.32 -11.12 5.10
C GLY A 88 -2.62 -10.72 6.39
N THR A 89 -2.93 -9.56 6.97
CA THR A 89 -2.40 -9.12 8.27
C THR A 89 -2.63 -10.15 9.37
N ARG A 90 -3.80 -10.82 9.35
CA ARG A 90 -4.10 -11.89 10.29
C ARG A 90 -3.14 -13.07 10.13
N MET A 91 -2.79 -13.42 8.90
CA MET A 91 -1.83 -14.50 8.62
C MET A 91 -0.47 -14.20 9.25
N VAL A 92 0.01 -12.98 9.11
CA VAL A 92 1.26 -12.55 9.75
C VAL A 92 1.14 -12.62 11.27
N ALA A 93 0.04 -12.11 11.83
CA ALA A 93 -0.21 -12.11 13.26
C ALA A 93 -0.23 -13.51 13.85
N MET A 94 -0.72 -14.49 13.09
CA MET A 94 -0.81 -15.89 13.50
C MET A 94 0.40 -16.73 13.10
N GLY A 95 1.43 -16.14 12.50
CA GLY A 95 2.62 -16.87 12.08
C GLY A 95 2.41 -17.77 10.86
N GLN A 96 1.40 -17.49 10.05
CA GLN A 96 1.10 -18.23 8.83
C GLN A 96 1.86 -17.69 7.64
N ASN A 97 2.01 -18.51 6.60
CA ASN A 97 2.71 -18.14 5.37
C ASN A 97 1.81 -17.42 4.37
N ASN A 98 2.42 -16.84 3.34
CA ASN A 98 1.78 -16.33 2.13
C ASN A 98 1.05 -15.00 2.25
N ALA A 99 1.28 -14.21 3.30
CA ALA A 99 0.90 -12.80 3.29
C ALA A 99 1.73 -12.02 2.26
N LEU A 100 1.15 -11.00 1.65
CA LEU A 100 1.77 -10.24 0.58
C LEU A 100 1.72 -8.73 0.88
N ALA A 101 2.72 -8.00 0.42
CA ALA A 101 2.66 -6.56 0.26
C ALA A 101 2.47 -6.25 -1.22
N VAL A 102 1.44 -5.49 -1.58
CA VAL A 102 1.02 -5.32 -2.97
C VAL A 102 0.89 -3.84 -3.32
N MET A 103 1.38 -3.48 -4.48
CA MET A 103 1.18 -2.16 -5.06
C MET A 103 1.09 -2.27 -6.58
N ALA A 104 0.17 -1.49 -7.16
CA ALA A 104 0.13 -1.23 -8.58
C ALA A 104 0.12 0.29 -8.80
N PHE A 105 0.75 0.74 -9.86
CA PHE A 105 0.68 2.13 -10.25
C PHE A 105 0.63 2.26 -11.76
N ALA A 106 0.04 3.37 -12.20
CA ALA A 106 -0.14 3.69 -13.61
C ALA A 106 -0.25 5.22 -13.76
N PRO A 107 -0.15 5.74 -14.98
CA PRO A 107 -0.37 7.17 -15.22
C PRO A 107 -1.72 7.64 -14.66
N ARG A 108 -1.76 8.89 -14.20
CA ARG A 108 -2.96 9.49 -13.63
C ARG A 108 -4.17 9.28 -14.52
N GLY A 109 -5.27 8.80 -13.92
CA GLY A 109 -6.54 8.57 -14.59
C GLY A 109 -6.66 7.23 -15.30
N SER A 110 -5.66 6.34 -15.24
CA SER A 110 -5.67 5.06 -15.94
C SER A 110 -6.09 3.86 -15.08
N LEU A 111 -6.18 4.01 -13.75
CA LEU A 111 -6.69 2.96 -12.87
C LEU A 111 -8.19 3.18 -12.57
N LEU A 112 -8.93 2.09 -12.49
CA LEU A 112 -10.31 2.12 -12.04
C LEU A 112 -10.36 2.56 -10.56
N HIS A 113 -11.19 3.55 -10.27
CA HIS A 113 -11.45 3.94 -8.89
C HIS A 113 -12.51 3.00 -8.31
N ALA A 114 -12.09 2.11 -7.43
CA ALA A 114 -12.98 1.13 -6.81
C ALA A 114 -13.13 1.43 -5.32
N PRO A 115 -14.36 1.27 -4.77
CA PRO A 115 -14.55 1.43 -3.33
C PRO A 115 -13.89 0.28 -2.55
N ASP A 116 -13.51 0.56 -1.29
CA ASP A 116 -12.96 -0.43 -0.38
C ASP A 116 -14.08 -1.32 0.16
N MET A 117 -14.50 -2.30 -0.64
CA MET A 117 -15.57 -3.23 -0.30
C MET A 117 -15.46 -4.54 -1.10
N TYR A 118 -16.11 -5.57 -0.59
CA TYR A 118 -16.27 -6.80 -1.35
C TYR A 118 -17.17 -6.58 -2.55
N MET A 119 -16.82 -7.18 -3.68
CA MET A 119 -17.56 -7.06 -4.94
C MET A 119 -17.66 -8.41 -5.62
N ARG A 120 -18.72 -8.56 -6.43
CA ARG A 120 -18.77 -9.65 -7.41
C ARG A 120 -17.78 -9.33 -8.53
N LYS A 121 -17.03 -10.34 -8.92
CA LYS A 121 -16.05 -10.24 -10.03
C LYS A 121 -16.42 -11.24 -11.09
N LEU A 122 -16.42 -10.79 -12.35
CA LEU A 122 -16.63 -11.63 -13.52
C LEU A 122 -15.38 -11.50 -14.39
N VAL A 123 -14.79 -12.63 -14.71
CA VAL A 123 -13.58 -12.71 -15.56
C VAL A 123 -13.90 -13.48 -16.83
#